data_88c75fa6803796fcf42e4b95df1eaab6
#
_entry.id   88c75fa6803796fcf42e4b95df1eaab6
#
_cell.length_a   1.000
_cell.length_b   1.000
_cell.length_c   1.000
_cell.angle_alpha   90.00
_cell.angle_beta   90.00
_cell.angle_gamma   90.00
#
_symmetry.space_group_name_H-M   'P 1'
#
loop_
_entity.id
_entity.type
_entity.pdbx_description
1 polymer ?
#
loop_
_entity_poly.entity_id
_entity_poly.type
_entity_poly.pdbx_seq_one_letter_code
_entity_poly.pdbx_strand_id
1 'polypeptide(L)'
;MRQLLNTLFVTSEDIYLSLDGENVVANRGGEAVARYPLHTLQSIVSFSYAGASPALMGACAQREIGLAFCSPRGKFLARVAGQAQGNVLLRRMQYRVADDPSQSCRVAGMMIFGKVYNAKWSVERTRRDHAMRIDESRFSAVSDQLQGLLPQIAAETSLDSLRGLEGVGAAAYFSVLDDMILQGKETFFFRERSRRPPLDAFNALLSFAYSLLAHDCASALESVGLDAYVGYLHRDRPGRESLALDLMEELRPCFADRFVLTLINNRVLKVCLLYTSDAADDLT
;
A
#
# COMPACT_ATOMS: atom_id res chain seq x y z
N MET A 1 -7.06 17.15 -17.25
CA MET A 1 -6.33 15.99 -17.75
C MET A 1 -6.14 15.04 -16.57
N ARG A 2 -6.66 13.81 -16.59
CA ARG A 2 -6.37 12.84 -15.52
C ARG A 2 -4.93 12.38 -15.71
N GLN A 3 -4.05 12.78 -14.80
CA GLN A 3 -2.69 12.25 -14.74
C GLN A 3 -2.79 10.82 -14.22
N LEU A 4 -2.46 9.84 -15.05
CA LEU A 4 -2.30 8.46 -14.61
C LEU A 4 -1.04 8.40 -13.74
N LEU A 5 -1.10 7.68 -12.63
CA LEU A 5 0.07 7.39 -11.81
C LEU A 5 1.12 6.69 -12.67
N ASN A 6 2.20 7.38 -13.00
CA ASN A 6 3.26 6.84 -13.84
C ASN A 6 4.40 6.34 -12.95
N THR A 7 4.34 5.06 -12.60
CA THR A 7 5.43 4.37 -11.92
C THR A 7 6.26 3.57 -12.91
N LEU A 8 7.56 3.77 -12.92
CA LEU A 8 8.51 2.95 -13.66
C LEU A 8 8.96 1.78 -12.79
N PHE A 9 8.59 0.56 -13.18
CA PHE A 9 9.07 -0.66 -12.55
C PHE A 9 10.25 -1.22 -13.34
N VAL A 10 11.41 -1.34 -12.69
CA VAL A 10 12.61 -1.94 -13.27
C VAL A 10 12.75 -3.35 -12.70
N THR A 11 12.28 -4.34 -13.45
CA THR A 11 12.18 -5.74 -12.99
C THR A 11 13.38 -6.62 -13.37
N SER A 12 14.27 -6.14 -14.25
CA SER A 12 15.50 -6.87 -14.62
C SER A 12 16.60 -6.59 -13.63
N GLU A 13 17.27 -7.64 -13.13
CA GLU A 13 18.23 -7.59 -12.03
C GLU A 13 19.55 -6.87 -12.38
N ASP A 14 19.88 -6.77 -13.67
CA ASP A 14 21.14 -6.27 -14.22
C ASP A 14 21.06 -4.80 -14.71
N ILE A 15 19.97 -4.11 -14.44
CA ILE A 15 19.76 -2.74 -14.90
C ILE A 15 20.29 -1.74 -13.87
N TYR A 16 21.23 -0.90 -14.31
CA TYR A 16 21.69 0.29 -13.62
C TYR A 16 20.94 1.53 -14.13
N LEU A 17 20.47 2.37 -13.23
CA LEU A 17 19.74 3.60 -13.59
C LEU A 17 20.67 4.83 -13.52
N SER A 18 20.64 5.66 -14.56
CA SER A 18 21.39 6.93 -14.60
C SER A 18 20.53 8.07 -15.06
N LEU A 19 21.01 9.30 -14.82
CA LEU A 19 20.42 10.53 -15.33
C LEU A 19 21.15 10.95 -16.62
N ASP A 20 20.37 11.26 -17.66
CA ASP A 20 20.89 11.91 -18.87
C ASP A 20 19.93 13.04 -19.29
N GLY A 21 20.34 14.28 -19.04
CA GLY A 21 19.47 15.46 -19.17
C GLY A 21 18.23 15.33 -18.25
N GLU A 22 17.05 15.37 -18.83
CA GLU A 22 15.76 15.22 -18.13
C GLU A 22 15.21 13.80 -18.21
N ASN A 23 16.06 12.80 -18.49
CA ASN A 23 15.62 11.42 -18.64
C ASN A 23 16.30 10.50 -17.63
N VAL A 24 15.53 9.54 -17.10
CA VAL A 24 16.09 8.34 -16.51
C VAL A 24 16.48 7.38 -17.64
N VAL A 25 17.71 6.89 -17.58
CA VAL A 25 18.26 5.94 -18.55
C VAL A 25 18.52 4.61 -17.84
N ALA A 26 17.92 3.57 -18.39
CA ALA A 26 18.19 2.19 -17.98
C ALA A 26 19.39 1.67 -18.77
N ASN A 27 20.45 1.25 -18.08
CA ASN A 27 21.69 0.74 -18.68
C ASN A 27 21.86 -0.74 -18.34
N ARG A 28 22.28 -1.51 -19.33
CA ARG A 28 22.69 -2.92 -19.20
C ARG A 28 24.08 -3.11 -19.77
N GLY A 29 25.02 -3.58 -18.96
CA GLY A 29 26.42 -3.78 -19.42
C GLY A 29 27.10 -2.51 -19.93
N GLY A 30 26.66 -1.33 -19.49
CA GLY A 30 27.18 -0.03 -19.94
C GLY A 30 26.46 0.59 -21.14
N GLU A 31 25.55 -0.13 -21.78
CA GLU A 31 24.75 0.37 -22.90
C GLU A 31 23.35 0.78 -22.46
N ALA A 32 22.84 1.89 -23.02
CA ALA A 32 21.50 2.39 -22.76
C ALA A 32 20.46 1.51 -23.48
N VAL A 33 19.59 0.82 -22.72
CA VAL A 33 18.53 -0.05 -23.25
C VAL A 33 17.17 0.62 -23.30
N ALA A 34 16.94 1.64 -22.45
CA ALA A 34 15.69 2.40 -22.44
C ALA A 34 15.90 3.80 -21.84
N ARG A 35 15.02 4.73 -22.23
CA ARG A 35 14.98 6.11 -21.72
C ARG A 35 13.56 6.52 -21.43
N TYR A 36 13.33 7.18 -20.28
CA TYR A 36 12.02 7.67 -19.85
C TYR A 36 12.15 9.11 -19.32
N PRO A 37 11.30 10.04 -19.79
CA PRO A 37 11.34 11.43 -19.29
C PRO A 37 10.92 11.48 -17.80
N LEU A 38 11.75 12.11 -16.95
CA LEU A 38 11.47 12.24 -15.52
C LEU A 38 10.15 12.96 -15.23
N HIS A 39 9.81 14.00 -16.02
CA HIS A 39 8.59 14.77 -15.81
C HIS A 39 7.30 13.97 -16.00
N THR A 40 7.36 12.78 -16.59
CA THR A 40 6.22 11.88 -16.74
C THR A 40 6.08 10.92 -15.57
N LEU A 41 7.10 10.80 -14.72
CA LEU A 41 7.15 9.82 -13.65
C LEU A 41 6.78 10.45 -12.31
N GLN A 42 6.07 9.71 -11.50
CA GLN A 42 5.79 10.02 -10.10
C GLN A 42 6.63 9.14 -9.16
N SER A 43 6.96 7.93 -9.60
CA SER A 43 7.83 7.02 -8.85
C SER A 43 8.62 6.08 -9.75
N ILE A 44 9.71 5.56 -9.21
CA ILE A 44 10.56 4.53 -9.79
C ILE A 44 10.77 3.45 -8.72
N VAL A 45 10.46 2.21 -9.05
CA VAL A 45 10.72 1.06 -8.17
C VAL A 45 11.68 0.13 -8.89
N SER A 46 12.89 -0.01 -8.36
CA SER A 46 13.92 -0.87 -8.93
C SER A 46 14.05 -2.17 -8.14
N PHE A 47 13.93 -3.29 -8.82
CA PHE A 47 14.20 -4.64 -8.29
C PHE A 47 15.61 -5.12 -8.64
N SER A 48 16.47 -4.21 -9.10
CA SER A 48 17.86 -4.47 -9.46
C SER A 48 18.81 -4.13 -8.33
N TYR A 49 19.80 -4.98 -8.10
CA TYR A 49 20.95 -4.68 -7.22
C TYR A 49 22.00 -3.77 -7.88
N ALA A 50 21.92 -3.52 -9.18
CA ALA A 50 22.88 -2.65 -9.86
C ALA A 50 22.78 -1.18 -9.40
N GLY A 51 21.62 -0.77 -8.86
CA GLY A 51 21.45 0.54 -8.23
C GLY A 51 21.18 1.69 -9.20
N ALA A 52 21.49 2.90 -8.75
CA ALA A 52 21.28 4.13 -9.53
C ALA A 52 22.39 5.16 -9.28
N SER A 53 22.60 6.07 -10.25
CA SER A 53 23.59 7.15 -10.10
C SER A 53 23.17 8.17 -9.05
N PRO A 54 24.11 8.78 -8.29
CA PRO A 54 23.81 9.88 -7.37
C PRO A 54 23.11 11.05 -8.03
N ALA A 55 23.44 11.33 -9.30
CA ALA A 55 22.80 12.38 -10.09
C ALA A 55 21.29 12.11 -10.29
N LEU A 56 20.92 10.87 -10.61
CA LEU A 56 19.50 10.47 -10.72
C LEU A 56 18.80 10.53 -9.37
N MET A 57 19.45 10.03 -8.32
CA MET A 57 18.91 10.10 -6.96
C MET A 57 18.60 11.55 -6.56
N GLY A 58 19.55 12.47 -6.80
CA GLY A 58 19.37 13.89 -6.53
C GLY A 58 18.26 14.54 -7.36
N ALA A 59 18.18 14.21 -8.66
CA ALA A 59 17.14 14.70 -9.54
C ALA A 59 15.74 14.22 -9.13
N CYS A 60 15.61 12.95 -8.72
CA CYS A 60 14.36 12.41 -8.18
C CYS A 60 13.96 13.12 -6.88
N ALA A 61 14.90 13.28 -5.95
CA ALA A 61 14.66 13.95 -4.68
C ALA A 61 14.20 15.42 -4.87
N GLN A 62 14.82 16.16 -5.78
CA GLN A 62 14.45 17.56 -6.08
C GLN A 62 13.08 17.70 -6.73
N ARG A 63 12.62 16.69 -7.48
CA ARG A 63 11.36 16.69 -8.21
C ARG A 63 10.24 15.92 -7.49
N GLU A 64 10.50 15.50 -6.25
CA GLU A 64 9.57 14.69 -5.45
C GLU A 64 9.13 13.39 -6.15
N ILE A 65 10.00 12.83 -7.00
CA ILE A 65 9.81 11.54 -7.64
C ILE A 65 10.29 10.46 -6.67
N GLY A 66 9.38 9.59 -6.23
CA GLY A 66 9.75 8.46 -5.37
C GLY A 66 10.75 7.55 -6.07
N LEU A 67 11.89 7.25 -5.42
CA LEU A 67 12.84 6.25 -5.93
C LEU A 67 13.12 5.23 -4.83
N ALA A 68 12.64 4.01 -5.05
CA ALA A 68 12.77 2.91 -4.12
C ALA A 68 13.54 1.74 -4.75
N PHE A 69 14.31 1.05 -3.92
CA PHE A 69 15.04 -0.16 -4.27
C PHE A 69 14.46 -1.34 -3.51
N CYS A 70 14.14 -2.39 -4.23
CA CYS A 70 13.70 -3.67 -3.69
C CYS A 70 14.66 -4.77 -4.14
N SER A 71 14.74 -5.86 -3.39
CA SER A 71 15.39 -7.07 -3.90
C SER A 71 14.60 -7.62 -5.10
N PRO A 72 15.18 -8.49 -5.94
CA PRO A 72 14.44 -9.17 -7.02
C PRO A 72 13.21 -9.93 -6.52
N ARG A 73 13.21 -10.33 -5.26
CA ARG A 73 12.09 -11.01 -4.58
C ARG A 73 11.07 -10.05 -3.94
N GLY A 74 11.19 -8.73 -4.17
CA GLY A 74 10.26 -7.72 -3.67
C GLY A 74 10.47 -7.25 -2.24
N LYS A 75 11.56 -7.69 -1.55
CA LYS A 75 11.92 -7.16 -0.23
C LYS A 75 12.43 -5.73 -0.39
N PHE A 76 11.83 -4.79 0.32
CA PHE A 76 12.30 -3.41 0.36
C PHE A 76 13.72 -3.33 0.93
N LEU A 77 14.59 -2.57 0.28
CA LEU A 77 15.98 -2.38 0.67
C LEU A 77 16.24 -0.94 1.12
N ALA A 78 15.89 0.04 0.29
CA ALA A 78 16.12 1.45 0.55
C ALA A 78 15.21 2.33 -0.30
N ARG A 79 15.03 3.58 0.12
CA ARG A 79 14.46 4.64 -0.70
C ARG A 79 15.35 5.87 -0.67
N VAL A 80 15.28 6.65 -1.73
CA VAL A 80 15.94 7.96 -1.79
C VAL A 80 15.03 8.97 -1.09
N ALA A 81 15.56 9.61 -0.07
CA ALA A 81 14.95 10.75 0.60
C ALA A 81 15.78 12.00 0.30
N GLY A 82 15.12 13.08 -0.13
CA GLY A 82 15.73 14.38 -0.32
C GLY A 82 15.99 15.09 1.00
N GLN A 83 16.44 16.35 0.93
CA GLN A 83 16.48 17.21 2.09
C GLN A 83 15.07 17.36 2.65
N ALA A 84 14.93 17.25 3.97
CA ALA A 84 13.64 17.48 4.63
C ALA A 84 13.20 18.93 4.37
N GLN A 85 12.31 19.11 3.41
CA GLN A 85 11.75 20.43 3.06
C GLN A 85 10.56 20.82 3.96
N GLY A 86 10.26 19.97 4.94
CA GLY A 86 9.07 20.12 5.76
C GLY A 86 9.13 21.31 6.70
N ASN A 87 7.96 21.93 6.86
CA ASN A 87 7.72 22.95 7.85
C ASN A 87 7.90 22.36 9.28
N VAL A 88 8.92 22.81 10.00
CA VAL A 88 9.19 22.38 11.37
C VAL A 88 7.99 22.60 12.30
N LEU A 89 7.14 23.61 12.02
CA LEU A 89 5.92 23.87 12.81
C LEU A 89 4.88 22.77 12.59
N LEU A 90 4.75 22.25 11.37
CA LEU A 90 3.88 21.11 11.05
C LEU A 90 4.31 19.86 11.80
N ARG A 91 5.63 19.54 11.80
CA ARG A 91 6.18 18.39 12.51
C ARG A 91 6.01 18.52 14.04
N ARG A 92 6.24 19.72 14.58
CA ARG A 92 5.96 19.97 16.01
C ARG A 92 4.48 19.83 16.35
N MET A 93 3.58 20.24 15.45
CA MET A 93 2.14 20.04 15.64
C MET A 93 1.79 18.54 15.59
N GLN A 94 2.35 17.78 14.64
CA GLN A 94 2.18 16.34 14.56
C GLN A 94 2.51 15.66 15.91
N TYR A 95 3.66 15.97 16.50
CA TYR A 95 4.06 15.37 17.78
C TYR A 95 3.11 15.76 18.92
N ARG A 96 2.68 17.01 19.00
CA ARG A 96 1.70 17.45 20.02
C ARG A 96 0.36 16.73 19.87
N VAL A 97 -0.10 16.52 18.65
CA VAL A 97 -1.32 15.76 18.36
C VAL A 97 -1.14 14.30 18.75
N ALA A 98 0.03 13.70 18.49
CA ALA A 98 0.33 12.32 18.84
C ALA A 98 0.41 12.11 20.37
N ASP A 99 0.91 13.11 21.11
CA ASP A 99 1.00 13.09 22.59
C ASP A 99 -0.36 13.27 23.28
N ASP A 100 -1.37 13.77 22.56
CA ASP A 100 -2.74 13.96 23.09
C ASP A 100 -3.65 12.82 22.61
N PRO A 101 -4.10 11.90 23.50
CA PRO A 101 -4.94 10.77 23.13
C PRO A 101 -6.25 11.16 22.45
N SER A 102 -6.85 12.29 22.82
CA SER A 102 -8.11 12.77 22.24
C SER A 102 -7.91 13.23 20.79
N GLN A 103 -6.85 14.02 20.55
CA GLN A 103 -6.53 14.49 19.21
C GLN A 103 -6.06 13.34 18.32
N SER A 104 -5.25 12.41 18.85
CA SER A 104 -4.85 11.18 18.16
C SER A 104 -6.07 10.35 17.76
N CYS A 105 -7.03 10.16 18.67
CA CYS A 105 -8.27 9.43 18.38
C CYS A 105 -9.06 10.07 17.24
N ARG A 106 -9.14 11.40 17.23
CA ARG A 106 -9.84 12.15 16.18
C ARG A 106 -9.19 11.95 14.80
N VAL A 107 -7.85 12.00 14.72
CA VAL A 107 -7.14 11.78 13.44
C VAL A 107 -7.23 10.32 13.01
N ALA A 108 -6.98 9.38 13.93
CA ALA A 108 -7.14 7.95 13.66
C ALA A 108 -8.57 7.59 13.23
N GLY A 109 -9.57 8.22 13.86
CA GLY A 109 -10.98 8.05 13.52
C GLY A 109 -11.30 8.38 12.06
N MET A 110 -10.70 9.44 11.52
CA MET A 110 -10.87 9.79 10.10
C MET A 110 -10.29 8.71 9.17
N MET A 111 -9.12 8.17 9.49
CA MET A 111 -8.47 7.10 8.70
C MET A 111 -9.26 5.79 8.76
N ILE A 112 -9.76 5.42 9.94
CA ILE A 112 -10.60 4.21 10.11
C ILE A 112 -11.97 4.38 9.47
N PHE A 113 -12.56 5.58 9.54
CA PHE A 113 -13.78 5.90 8.80
C PHE A 113 -13.57 5.69 7.30
N GLY A 114 -12.49 6.25 6.74
CA GLY A 114 -12.10 6.05 5.34
C GLY A 114 -11.93 4.57 4.98
N LYS A 115 -11.26 3.78 5.84
CA LYS A 115 -11.09 2.33 5.67
C LYS A 115 -12.43 1.61 5.56
N VAL A 116 -13.33 1.81 6.53
CA VAL A 116 -14.63 1.12 6.58
C VAL A 116 -15.53 1.57 5.44
N TYR A 117 -15.52 2.86 5.12
CA TYR A 117 -16.23 3.43 3.96
C TYR A 117 -15.74 2.78 2.64
N ASN A 118 -14.44 2.71 2.43
CA ASN A 118 -13.86 2.11 1.23
C ASN A 118 -14.08 0.59 1.16
N ALA A 119 -14.06 -0.10 2.30
CA ALA A 119 -14.41 -1.52 2.39
C ALA A 119 -15.86 -1.75 1.96
N LYS A 120 -16.79 -0.95 2.49
CA LYS A 120 -18.20 -1.00 2.08
C LYS A 120 -18.35 -0.82 0.57
N TRP A 121 -17.71 0.18 -0.02
CA TRP A 121 -17.82 0.43 -1.46
C TRP A 121 -17.14 -0.64 -2.31
N SER A 122 -16.14 -1.32 -1.81
CA SER A 122 -15.55 -2.50 -2.47
C SER A 122 -16.54 -3.67 -2.50
N VAL A 123 -17.27 -3.91 -1.39
CA VAL A 123 -18.36 -4.89 -1.30
C VAL A 123 -19.51 -4.52 -2.24
N GLU A 124 -20.00 -3.29 -2.19
CA GLU A 124 -21.09 -2.81 -3.04
C GLU A 124 -20.77 -2.88 -4.54
N ARG A 125 -19.54 -2.58 -4.89
CA ARG A 125 -19.11 -2.72 -6.28
C ARG A 125 -19.15 -4.16 -6.75
N THR A 126 -18.64 -5.10 -5.93
CA THR A 126 -18.71 -6.52 -6.28
C THR A 126 -20.14 -6.99 -6.39
N ARG A 127 -21.02 -6.57 -5.48
CA ARG A 127 -22.46 -6.85 -5.51
C ARG A 127 -23.11 -6.36 -6.80
N ARG A 128 -22.86 -5.12 -7.20
CA ARG A 128 -23.40 -4.54 -8.42
C ARG A 128 -22.87 -5.20 -9.69
N ASP A 129 -21.55 -5.43 -9.75
CA ASP A 129 -20.89 -5.85 -10.98
C ASP A 129 -20.97 -7.39 -11.18
N HIS A 130 -21.24 -8.16 -10.10
CA HIS A 130 -21.18 -9.62 -10.09
C HIS A 130 -22.32 -10.31 -9.33
N ALA A 131 -23.51 -9.71 -9.26
CA ALA A 131 -24.67 -10.20 -8.50
C ALA A 131 -25.01 -11.68 -8.75
N MET A 132 -24.87 -12.16 -10.00
CA MET A 132 -25.16 -13.56 -10.37
C MET A 132 -24.09 -14.58 -9.92
N ARG A 133 -22.98 -14.14 -9.36
CA ARG A 133 -21.82 -14.97 -9.00
C ARG A 133 -21.53 -15.01 -7.51
N ILE A 134 -22.27 -14.27 -6.72
CA ILE A 134 -22.10 -14.12 -5.27
C ILE A 134 -23.42 -14.36 -4.54
N ASP A 135 -23.34 -14.58 -3.24
CA ASP A 135 -24.52 -14.53 -2.35
C ASP A 135 -24.88 -13.05 -2.07
N GLU A 136 -25.85 -12.52 -2.82
CA GLU A 136 -26.26 -11.13 -2.72
C GLU A 136 -26.75 -10.76 -1.31
N SER A 137 -27.46 -11.67 -0.65
CA SER A 137 -28.01 -11.44 0.69
C SER A 137 -26.89 -11.26 1.72
N ARG A 138 -25.86 -12.10 1.64
CA ARG A 138 -24.67 -12.01 2.49
C ARG A 138 -23.89 -10.72 2.24
N PHE A 139 -23.69 -10.33 0.98
CA PHE A 139 -23.01 -9.07 0.63
C PHE A 139 -23.82 -7.85 1.09
N SER A 140 -25.14 -7.88 0.97
CA SER A 140 -26.00 -6.82 1.50
C SER A 140 -25.86 -6.68 3.02
N ALA A 141 -25.95 -7.79 3.74
CA ALA A 141 -25.79 -7.77 5.20
C ALA A 141 -24.44 -7.20 5.65
N VAL A 142 -23.35 -7.57 4.97
CA VAL A 142 -22.01 -7.03 5.26
C VAL A 142 -21.94 -5.53 4.94
N SER A 143 -22.51 -5.08 3.82
CA SER A 143 -22.57 -3.67 3.48
C SER A 143 -23.34 -2.85 4.52
N ASP A 144 -24.48 -3.36 4.98
CA ASP A 144 -25.30 -2.71 6.02
C ASP A 144 -24.57 -2.66 7.36
N GLN A 145 -23.85 -3.74 7.72
CA GLN A 145 -23.01 -3.79 8.91
C GLN A 145 -21.91 -2.73 8.85
N LEU A 146 -21.18 -2.65 7.73
CA LEU A 146 -20.13 -1.64 7.54
C LEU A 146 -20.70 -0.22 7.57
N GLN A 147 -21.89 0.00 6.97
CA GLN A 147 -22.58 1.29 7.02
C GLN A 147 -22.95 1.68 8.47
N GLY A 148 -23.40 0.74 9.28
CA GLY A 148 -23.76 0.96 10.68
C GLY A 148 -22.57 1.28 11.60
N LEU A 149 -21.35 0.92 11.20
CA LEU A 149 -20.13 1.27 11.95
C LEU A 149 -19.70 2.73 11.74
N LEU A 150 -20.00 3.33 10.60
CA LEU A 150 -19.52 4.68 10.25
C LEU A 150 -19.92 5.75 11.30
N PRO A 151 -21.19 5.89 11.73
CA PRO A 151 -21.54 6.84 12.77
C PRO A 151 -20.90 6.53 14.12
N GLN A 152 -20.66 5.26 14.46
CA GLN A 152 -20.00 4.86 15.69
C GLN A 152 -18.53 5.30 15.68
N ILE A 153 -17.81 5.07 14.57
CA ILE A 153 -16.42 5.50 14.38
C ILE A 153 -16.32 7.04 14.45
N ALA A 154 -17.26 7.74 13.82
CA ALA A 154 -17.26 9.21 13.81
C ALA A 154 -17.47 9.83 15.19
N ALA A 155 -18.20 9.15 16.08
CA ALA A 155 -18.49 9.61 17.44
C ALA A 155 -17.47 9.12 18.48
N GLU A 156 -16.52 8.24 18.09
CA GLU A 156 -15.64 7.59 19.05
C GLU A 156 -14.55 8.55 19.56
N THR A 157 -14.26 8.46 20.85
CA THR A 157 -13.27 9.30 21.54
C THR A 157 -12.15 8.49 22.21
N SER A 158 -12.24 7.16 22.21
CA SER A 158 -11.26 6.25 22.76
C SER A 158 -10.53 5.48 21.65
N LEU A 159 -9.20 5.53 21.64
CA LEU A 159 -8.38 4.76 20.69
C LEU A 159 -8.58 3.24 20.81
N ASP A 160 -8.81 2.73 22.02
CA ASP A 160 -8.99 1.29 22.21
C ASP A 160 -10.37 0.84 21.70
N SER A 161 -11.42 1.63 21.94
CA SER A 161 -12.74 1.39 21.33
C SER A 161 -12.70 1.52 19.82
N LEU A 162 -11.98 2.52 19.28
CA LEU A 162 -11.79 2.71 17.86
C LEU A 162 -11.11 1.51 17.19
N ARG A 163 -10.10 0.91 17.84
CA ARG A 163 -9.47 -0.34 17.40
C ARG A 163 -10.47 -1.52 17.40
N GLY A 164 -11.36 -1.56 18.39
CA GLY A 164 -12.45 -2.54 18.45
C GLY A 164 -13.38 -2.42 17.25
N LEU A 165 -13.84 -1.20 16.94
CA LEU A 165 -14.69 -0.93 15.76
C LEU A 165 -13.98 -1.25 14.44
N GLU A 166 -12.69 -0.91 14.34
CA GLU A 166 -11.85 -1.30 13.18
C GLU A 166 -11.82 -2.82 13.00
N GLY A 167 -11.60 -3.55 14.09
CA GLY A 167 -11.57 -5.02 14.08
C GLY A 167 -12.90 -5.63 13.63
N VAL A 168 -14.03 -5.10 14.11
CA VAL A 168 -15.38 -5.53 13.67
C VAL A 168 -15.56 -5.25 12.17
N GLY A 169 -15.18 -4.08 11.69
CA GLY A 169 -15.25 -3.73 10.27
C GLY A 169 -14.36 -4.61 9.40
N ALA A 170 -13.14 -4.89 9.85
CA ALA A 170 -12.22 -5.79 9.15
C ALA A 170 -12.76 -7.22 9.09
N ALA A 171 -13.32 -7.75 10.19
CA ALA A 171 -13.92 -9.09 10.23
C ALA A 171 -15.11 -9.18 9.26
N ALA A 172 -16.00 -8.18 9.24
CA ALA A 172 -17.11 -8.12 8.32
C ALA A 172 -16.64 -8.12 6.85
N TYR A 173 -15.70 -7.27 6.50
CA TYR A 173 -15.14 -7.20 5.15
C TYR A 173 -14.47 -8.50 4.73
N PHE A 174 -13.61 -9.07 5.58
CA PHE A 174 -12.88 -10.29 5.28
C PHE A 174 -13.81 -11.52 5.18
N SER A 175 -14.98 -11.49 5.81
CA SER A 175 -15.95 -12.58 5.72
C SER A 175 -16.43 -12.85 4.29
N VAL A 176 -16.44 -11.83 3.41
CA VAL A 176 -16.86 -11.94 2.00
C VAL A 176 -15.71 -11.83 1.01
N LEU A 177 -14.47 -11.67 1.48
CA LEU A 177 -13.32 -11.42 0.60
C LEU A 177 -13.03 -12.62 -0.32
N ASP A 178 -13.21 -13.86 0.16
CA ASP A 178 -13.06 -15.05 -0.69
C ASP A 178 -14.06 -15.06 -1.85
N ASP A 179 -15.29 -14.64 -1.61
CA ASP A 179 -16.33 -14.60 -2.63
C ASP A 179 -16.08 -13.52 -3.69
N MET A 180 -15.20 -12.54 -3.41
CA MET A 180 -14.72 -11.54 -4.37
C MET A 180 -13.65 -12.10 -5.32
N ILE A 181 -13.06 -13.25 -5.02
CA ILE A 181 -12.16 -14.00 -5.90
C ILE A 181 -13.02 -14.80 -6.88
N LEU A 182 -13.15 -14.32 -8.10
CA LEU A 182 -14.08 -14.87 -9.09
C LEU A 182 -13.42 -15.84 -10.07
N GLN A 183 -12.09 -15.93 -10.07
CA GLN A 183 -11.31 -16.77 -10.98
C GLN A 183 -10.15 -17.45 -10.24
N GLY A 184 -9.74 -18.63 -10.73
CA GLY A 184 -8.56 -19.33 -10.22
C GLY A 184 -8.65 -19.76 -8.76
N LYS A 185 -9.85 -20.10 -8.27
CA LYS A 185 -10.10 -20.47 -6.87
C LYS A 185 -9.35 -21.72 -6.41
N GLU A 186 -8.88 -22.54 -7.31
CA GLU A 186 -8.01 -23.68 -7.04
C GLU A 186 -6.63 -23.28 -6.49
N THR A 187 -6.21 -22.05 -6.81
CA THR A 187 -4.92 -21.47 -6.37
C THR A 187 -5.11 -20.28 -5.45
N PHE A 188 -6.04 -19.40 -5.81
CA PHE A 188 -6.31 -18.18 -5.08
C PHE A 188 -7.57 -18.33 -4.25
N PHE A 189 -7.40 -18.41 -2.96
CA PHE A 189 -8.49 -18.47 -1.99
C PHE A 189 -8.12 -17.66 -0.75
N PHE A 190 -9.10 -17.27 0.03
CA PHE A 190 -8.91 -16.55 1.27
C PHE A 190 -9.72 -17.21 2.39
N ARG A 191 -9.05 -17.77 3.38
CA ARG A 191 -9.69 -18.32 4.60
C ARG A 191 -9.64 -17.32 5.74
N GLU A 192 -8.43 -16.82 6.01
CA GLU A 192 -8.15 -15.84 7.04
C GLU A 192 -6.91 -15.03 6.67
N ARG A 193 -6.71 -13.88 7.32
CA ARG A 193 -5.53 -13.05 7.07
C ARG A 193 -4.29 -13.62 7.77
N SER A 194 -3.39 -14.21 7.01
CA SER A 194 -2.05 -14.64 7.45
C SER A 194 -0.97 -13.69 6.90
N ARG A 195 0.03 -13.34 7.74
CA ARG A 195 1.00 -12.29 7.40
C ARG A 195 2.44 -12.76 7.45
N ARG A 196 2.83 -13.55 8.43
CA ARG A 196 4.23 -13.93 8.69
C ARG A 196 4.29 -15.37 9.22
N PRO A 197 4.50 -16.34 8.34
CA PRO A 197 4.49 -16.25 6.88
C PRO A 197 3.06 -16.14 6.31
N PRO A 198 2.87 -15.66 5.06
CA PRO A 198 1.61 -15.83 4.35
C PRO A 198 1.41 -17.30 4.03
N LEU A 199 0.21 -17.85 4.36
CA LEU A 199 -0.07 -19.29 4.25
C LEU A 199 -0.67 -19.70 2.91
N ASP A 200 -1.03 -18.73 2.07
CA ASP A 200 -1.63 -18.95 0.75
C ASP A 200 -1.20 -17.84 -0.23
N ALA A 201 -1.39 -18.11 -1.50
CA ALA A 201 -0.99 -17.22 -2.60
C ALA A 201 -1.69 -15.85 -2.53
N PHE A 202 -2.96 -15.80 -2.13
CA PHE A 202 -3.69 -14.55 -2.03
C PHE A 202 -3.14 -13.67 -0.89
N ASN A 203 -2.86 -14.26 0.27
CA ASN A 203 -2.21 -13.57 1.38
C ASN A 203 -0.79 -13.10 1.06
N ALA A 204 -0.03 -13.84 0.24
CA ALA A 204 1.28 -13.42 -0.24
C ALA A 204 1.17 -12.16 -1.12
N LEU A 205 0.24 -12.14 -2.08
CA LEU A 205 -0.04 -10.99 -2.93
C LEU A 205 -0.52 -9.77 -2.14
N LEU A 206 -1.43 -9.97 -1.18
CA LEU A 206 -1.85 -8.89 -0.28
C LEU A 206 -0.69 -8.33 0.53
N SER A 207 0.18 -9.19 1.06
CA SER A 207 1.34 -8.77 1.85
C SER A 207 2.32 -7.95 1.01
N PHE A 208 2.56 -8.38 -0.23
CA PHE A 208 3.39 -7.64 -1.19
C PHE A 208 2.76 -6.27 -1.54
N ALA A 209 1.47 -6.23 -1.90
CA ALA A 209 0.78 -4.98 -2.23
C ALA A 209 0.75 -4.01 -1.03
N TYR A 210 0.55 -4.52 0.18
CA TYR A 210 0.58 -3.70 1.40
C TYR A 210 1.99 -3.16 1.70
N SER A 211 3.04 -3.91 1.41
CA SER A 211 4.40 -3.43 1.59
C SER A 211 4.71 -2.27 0.65
N LEU A 212 4.35 -2.39 -0.62
CA LEU A 212 4.49 -1.30 -1.59
C LEU A 212 3.69 -0.06 -1.17
N LEU A 213 2.41 -0.25 -0.81
CA LEU A 213 1.54 0.84 -0.38
C LEU A 213 2.06 1.54 0.88
N ALA A 214 2.62 0.79 1.86
CA ALA A 214 3.21 1.38 3.06
C ALA A 214 4.40 2.29 2.73
N HIS A 215 5.25 1.87 1.78
CA HIS A 215 6.38 2.70 1.33
C HIS A 215 5.93 3.94 0.56
N ASP A 216 4.90 3.83 -0.26
CA ASP A 216 4.33 4.99 -0.95
C ASP A 216 3.73 5.98 0.04
N CYS A 217 3.00 5.50 1.06
CA CYS A 217 2.47 6.32 2.13
C CYS A 217 3.58 7.01 2.92
N ALA A 218 4.65 6.29 3.29
CA ALA A 218 5.78 6.86 4.00
C ALA A 218 6.49 7.94 3.17
N SER A 219 6.71 7.68 1.88
CA SER A 219 7.31 8.66 0.96
C SER A 219 6.44 9.92 0.80
N ALA A 220 5.12 9.74 0.70
CA ALA A 220 4.18 10.86 0.62
C ALA A 220 4.17 11.71 1.90
N LEU A 221 4.21 11.09 3.08
CA LEU A 221 4.28 11.79 4.36
C LEU A 221 5.59 12.60 4.49
N GLU A 222 6.71 12.00 4.13
CA GLU A 222 8.01 12.66 4.18
C GLU A 222 8.11 13.83 3.19
N SER A 223 7.50 13.72 2.01
CA SER A 223 7.52 14.79 1.00
C SER A 223 6.85 16.08 1.50
N VAL A 224 5.81 15.96 2.36
CA VAL A 224 5.15 17.09 2.99
C VAL A 224 5.74 17.48 4.35
N GLY A 225 6.83 16.80 4.78
CA GLY A 225 7.57 17.11 5.99
C GLY A 225 7.00 16.51 7.27
N LEU A 226 6.12 15.52 7.18
CA LEU A 226 5.65 14.73 8.31
C LEU A 226 6.64 13.60 8.63
N ASP A 227 6.65 13.18 9.88
CA ASP A 227 7.40 12.03 10.34
C ASP A 227 6.56 10.76 10.17
N ALA A 228 6.98 9.86 9.28
CA ALA A 228 6.26 8.63 8.98
C ALA A 228 6.21 7.64 10.16
N TYR A 229 7.07 7.83 11.18
CA TYR A 229 7.17 6.92 12.32
C TYR A 229 6.19 7.26 13.45
N VAL A 230 5.75 8.52 13.58
CA VAL A 230 4.86 8.98 14.67
C VAL A 230 3.40 8.83 14.25
N GLY A 231 2.79 7.73 14.66
CA GLY A 231 1.40 7.39 14.33
C GLY A 231 0.38 7.86 15.37
N TYR A 232 -0.88 7.74 15.03
CA TYR A 232 -2.02 8.09 15.88
C TYR A 232 -2.78 6.84 16.36
N LEU A 233 -3.00 5.86 15.48
CA LEU A 233 -3.67 4.59 15.79
C LEU A 233 -2.67 3.52 16.22
N HIS A 234 -1.62 3.37 15.41
CA HIS A 234 -0.55 2.42 15.69
C HIS A 234 0.41 3.01 16.72
N ARG A 235 0.66 2.25 17.80
CA ARG A 235 1.61 2.66 18.86
C ARG A 235 3.03 2.72 18.28
N ASP A 236 3.82 3.65 18.79
CA ASP A 236 5.22 3.80 18.40
C ASP A 236 6.03 2.54 18.74
N ARG A 237 6.84 2.13 17.79
CA ARG A 237 7.83 1.05 17.96
C ARG A 237 9.07 1.39 17.14
N PRO A 238 10.28 1.16 17.67
CA PRO A 238 11.51 1.36 16.91
C PRO A 238 11.46 0.67 15.53
N GLY A 239 11.81 1.40 14.48
CA GLY A 239 11.84 0.89 13.10
C GLY A 239 10.47 0.68 12.44
N ARG A 240 9.36 1.14 13.05
CA ARG A 240 8.01 0.99 12.51
C ARG A 240 7.47 2.35 12.04
N GLU A 241 7.15 2.44 10.78
CA GLU A 241 6.54 3.62 10.16
C GLU A 241 5.04 3.72 10.51
N SER A 242 4.75 4.04 11.78
CA SER A 242 3.40 3.96 12.36
C SER A 242 2.39 4.85 11.66
N LEU A 243 2.76 6.09 11.27
CA LEU A 243 1.85 6.99 10.55
C LEU A 243 1.61 6.52 9.11
N ALA A 244 2.62 5.97 8.44
CA ALA A 244 2.43 5.39 7.12
C ALA A 244 1.46 4.21 7.15
N LEU A 245 1.53 3.38 8.20
CA LEU A 245 0.58 2.29 8.42
C LEU A 245 -0.82 2.81 8.74
N ASP A 246 -0.95 3.91 9.49
CA ASP A 246 -2.24 4.56 9.77
C ASP A 246 -2.88 5.10 8.49
N LEU A 247 -2.11 5.83 7.70
CA LEU A 247 -2.57 6.39 6.42
C LEU A 247 -2.96 5.29 5.43
N MET A 248 -2.19 4.20 5.38
CA MET A 248 -2.46 3.08 4.50
C MET A 248 -3.81 2.41 4.80
N GLU A 249 -4.32 2.48 6.04
CA GLU A 249 -5.55 1.79 6.41
C GLU A 249 -6.72 2.16 5.50
N GLU A 250 -6.90 3.45 5.18
CA GLU A 250 -8.00 3.86 4.30
C GLU A 250 -7.85 3.38 2.86
N LEU A 251 -6.61 3.15 2.41
CA LEU A 251 -6.28 2.78 1.04
C LEU A 251 -6.30 1.26 0.80
N ARG A 252 -6.22 0.44 1.86
CA ARG A 252 -6.18 -1.03 1.73
C ARG A 252 -7.34 -1.57 0.89
N PRO A 253 -8.61 -1.32 1.23
CA PRO A 253 -9.72 -1.97 0.52
C PRO A 253 -9.88 -1.47 -0.91
N CYS A 254 -9.74 -0.15 -1.12
CA CYS A 254 -10.03 0.48 -2.42
C CYS A 254 -8.85 0.44 -3.39
N PHE A 255 -7.63 0.29 -2.89
CA PHE A 255 -6.42 0.28 -3.71
C PHE A 255 -5.74 -1.09 -3.70
N ALA A 256 -5.16 -1.54 -2.57
CA ALA A 256 -4.34 -2.74 -2.55
C ALA A 256 -5.15 -4.03 -2.75
N ASP A 257 -6.22 -4.24 -1.97
CA ASP A 257 -7.04 -5.45 -2.08
C ASP A 257 -7.68 -5.55 -3.45
N ARG A 258 -8.21 -4.42 -3.92
CA ARG A 258 -8.85 -4.33 -5.22
C ARG A 258 -7.85 -4.53 -6.38
N PHE A 259 -6.63 -4.07 -6.25
CA PHE A 259 -5.57 -4.31 -7.23
C PHE A 259 -5.29 -5.82 -7.33
N VAL A 260 -5.07 -6.49 -6.20
CA VAL A 260 -4.84 -7.94 -6.17
C VAL A 260 -6.03 -8.71 -6.75
N LEU A 261 -7.26 -8.41 -6.32
CA LEU A 261 -8.48 -9.00 -6.88
C LEU A 261 -8.60 -8.78 -8.39
N THR A 262 -8.25 -7.59 -8.87
CA THR A 262 -8.30 -7.28 -10.31
C THR A 262 -7.31 -8.11 -11.11
N LEU A 263 -6.07 -8.27 -10.62
CA LEU A 263 -5.05 -9.08 -11.26
C LEU A 263 -5.47 -10.55 -11.37
N ILE A 264 -6.06 -11.10 -10.29
CA ILE A 264 -6.56 -12.48 -10.25
C ILE A 264 -7.77 -12.64 -11.18
N ASN A 265 -8.78 -11.81 -11.01
CA ASN A 265 -10.05 -11.92 -11.74
C ASN A 265 -9.90 -11.67 -13.25
N ASN A 266 -8.92 -10.87 -13.67
CA ASN A 266 -8.55 -10.68 -15.07
C ASN A 266 -7.54 -11.72 -15.58
N ARG A 267 -7.16 -12.72 -14.75
CA ARG A 267 -6.20 -13.78 -15.11
C ARG A 267 -4.82 -13.24 -15.56
N VAL A 268 -4.42 -12.10 -15.03
CA VAL A 268 -3.09 -11.51 -15.30
C VAL A 268 -2.00 -12.33 -14.62
N LEU A 269 -2.30 -12.85 -13.41
CA LEU A 269 -1.37 -13.67 -12.64
C LEU A 269 -1.48 -15.13 -13.07
N LYS A 270 -0.32 -15.75 -13.33
CA LYS A 270 -0.18 -17.19 -13.57
C LYS A 270 0.43 -17.84 -12.34
N VAL A 271 -0.02 -19.05 -12.04
CA VAL A 271 0.43 -19.85 -10.88
C VAL A 271 1.96 -19.98 -10.83
N CYS A 272 2.62 -20.15 -11.99
CA CYS A 272 4.07 -20.31 -12.08
C CYS A 272 4.87 -19.08 -11.59
N LEU A 273 4.26 -17.90 -11.53
CA LEU A 273 4.92 -16.70 -11.00
C LEU A 273 5.00 -16.67 -9.46
N LEU A 274 4.24 -17.52 -8.77
CA LEU A 274 4.18 -17.58 -7.32
C LEU A 274 5.08 -18.67 -6.72
N TYR A 275 5.49 -19.63 -7.54
CA TYR A 275 6.31 -20.79 -7.13
C TYR A 275 7.75 -20.73 -7.63
N THR A 276 8.35 -19.55 -7.76
CA THR A 276 9.80 -19.50 -7.79
C THR A 276 10.29 -19.88 -6.41
N SER A 277 11.01 -20.98 -6.34
CA SER A 277 11.26 -21.87 -5.19
C SER A 277 11.88 -21.26 -3.91
N ASP A 278 12.04 -19.95 -3.83
CA ASP A 278 12.74 -19.31 -2.72
C ASP A 278 12.00 -18.10 -2.10
N ALA A 279 10.77 -17.81 -2.52
CA ALA A 279 10.03 -16.69 -1.96
C ALA A 279 9.52 -16.90 -0.52
N ALA A 280 9.53 -18.15 -0.03
CA ALA A 280 9.05 -18.50 1.30
C ALA A 280 10.12 -18.33 2.40
N ASP A 281 11.41 -18.46 2.07
CA ASP A 281 12.49 -18.48 3.07
C ASP A 281 13.01 -17.09 3.46
N ASP A 282 12.80 -16.05 2.65
CA ASP A 282 13.28 -14.70 2.92
C ASP A 282 12.26 -13.77 3.62
N LEU A 283 11.06 -14.24 3.92
CA LEU A 283 10.05 -13.48 4.68
C LEU A 283 10.19 -13.63 6.21
N THR A 284 11.18 -14.36 6.63
CA THR A 284 11.61 -14.42 8.02
C THR A 284 12.75 -13.44 8.27
#